data_b7f6406e45feae04677aeca6b98c9128
#
_entry.id   b7f6406e45feae04677aeca6b98c9128
#
_cell.length_a   1.000
_cell.length_b   1.000
_cell.length_c   1.000
_cell.angle_alpha   90.00
_cell.angle_beta   90.00
_cell.angle_gamma   90.00
#
_symmetry.space_group_name_H-M   'P 1'
#
loop_
_entity.id
_entity.type
_entity.pdbx_description
1 polymer ?
#
loop_
_entity_poly.entity_id
_entity_poly.type
_entity_poly.pdbx_seq_one_letter_code
_entity_poly.pdbx_strand_id
1 'polypeptide(L)'
;MSSVARAALASFGFVYLHPMIDGNGRISRFLINDLLRRDGALPAPYIVPISAILQKPDLRPLSYDGALELFSRPLMRQYRGNWSFGPEQLGDDGVTYNLHFDRYQDALHAWRYPDLTRHVTFLADALDLTIEQEMRAEAQYLQRHGAARARLKGIVEGPDPALDRIIRSVRESRGTIIGKLREYPTLERAGIAEDVVRAIREEFPWTAIDEG
;
A
#
# COMPACT_ATOMS: atom_id res chain seq x y z
N MET A 1 -7.72 21.91 -10.22
CA MET A 1 -8.01 20.47 -10.04
C MET A 1 -7.20 20.00 -8.84
N SER A 2 -7.80 19.21 -7.91
CA SER A 2 -7.09 18.72 -6.72
C SER A 2 -6.00 17.71 -7.08
N SER A 3 -5.02 17.53 -6.19
CA SER A 3 -3.93 16.56 -6.37
C SER A 3 -4.45 15.14 -6.51
N VAL A 4 -5.47 14.77 -5.72
CA VAL A 4 -6.12 13.45 -5.79
C VAL A 4 -6.80 13.26 -7.15
N ALA A 5 -7.51 14.27 -7.67
CA ALA A 5 -8.14 14.17 -8.97
C ALA A 5 -7.10 13.99 -10.09
N ARG A 6 -5.99 14.74 -10.05
CA ARG A 6 -4.89 14.56 -11.04
C ARG A 6 -4.27 13.17 -10.94
N ALA A 7 -4.03 12.69 -9.73
CA ALA A 7 -3.49 11.36 -9.50
C ALA A 7 -4.46 10.27 -10.01
N ALA A 8 -5.76 10.40 -9.78
CA ALA A 8 -6.77 9.47 -10.29
C ALA A 8 -6.80 9.45 -11.83
N LEU A 9 -6.87 10.63 -12.46
CA LEU A 9 -6.91 10.72 -13.91
C LEU A 9 -5.66 10.10 -14.56
N ALA A 10 -4.49 10.40 -14.04
CA ALA A 10 -3.25 9.87 -14.59
C ALA A 10 -3.11 8.36 -14.36
N SER A 11 -3.40 7.87 -13.16
CA SER A 11 -3.24 6.45 -12.84
C SER A 11 -4.25 5.57 -13.56
N PHE A 12 -5.54 5.92 -13.54
CA PHE A 12 -6.57 5.16 -14.26
C PHE A 12 -6.45 5.31 -15.77
N GLY A 13 -6.17 6.52 -16.29
CA GLY A 13 -5.90 6.74 -17.71
C GLY A 13 -4.75 5.87 -18.20
N PHE A 14 -3.66 5.78 -17.43
CA PHE A 14 -2.53 4.92 -17.76
C PHE A 14 -2.91 3.43 -17.79
N VAL A 15 -3.71 2.96 -16.82
CA VAL A 15 -4.15 1.56 -16.79
C VAL A 15 -5.07 1.24 -17.96
N TYR A 16 -5.98 2.14 -18.34
CA TYR A 16 -6.86 1.93 -19.47
C TYR A 16 -6.14 1.93 -20.81
N LEU A 17 -5.13 2.78 -20.99
CA LEU A 17 -4.28 2.76 -22.18
C LEU A 17 -3.42 1.50 -22.29
N HIS A 18 -3.08 0.93 -21.13
CA HIS A 18 -2.29 -0.30 -21.00
C HIS A 18 -1.05 -0.37 -21.89
N PRO A 19 -0.17 0.66 -21.90
CA PRO A 19 0.87 0.82 -22.92
C PRO A 19 2.03 -0.15 -22.80
N MET A 20 2.11 -0.94 -21.74
CA MET A 20 3.22 -1.86 -21.50
C MET A 20 2.75 -3.31 -21.47
N ILE A 21 3.61 -4.22 -21.89
CA ILE A 21 3.36 -5.67 -21.84
C ILE A 21 3.18 -6.14 -20.39
N ASP A 22 3.97 -5.59 -19.46
CA ASP A 22 3.85 -5.86 -18.02
C ASP A 22 4.17 -4.59 -17.21
N GLY A 23 3.67 -4.54 -15.97
CA GLY A 23 3.99 -3.48 -15.03
C GLY A 23 3.02 -2.29 -15.03
N ASN A 24 1.98 -2.28 -15.86
CA ASN A 24 1.01 -1.17 -15.93
C ASN A 24 0.41 -0.84 -14.56
N GLY A 25 0.02 -1.85 -13.78
CA GLY A 25 -0.48 -1.64 -12.43
C GLY A 25 0.55 -1.06 -11.45
N ARG A 26 1.82 -1.43 -11.59
CA ARG A 26 2.91 -0.87 -10.76
C ARG A 26 3.16 0.59 -11.08
N ILE A 27 3.22 0.94 -12.36
CA ILE A 27 3.41 2.32 -12.82
C ILE A 27 2.22 3.19 -12.45
N SER A 28 0.98 2.71 -12.59
CA SER A 28 -0.19 3.48 -12.19
C SER A 28 -0.16 3.85 -10.70
N ARG A 29 0.24 2.92 -9.82
CA ARG A 29 0.41 3.20 -8.38
C ARG A 29 1.60 4.12 -8.09
N PHE A 30 2.67 4.03 -8.87
CA PHE A 30 3.77 4.98 -8.80
C PHE A 30 3.31 6.39 -9.16
N LEU A 31 2.52 6.55 -10.23
CA LEU A 31 1.99 7.85 -10.66
C LEU A 31 1.14 8.53 -9.58
N ILE A 32 0.38 7.76 -8.78
CA ILE A 32 -0.37 8.30 -7.65
C ILE A 32 0.60 9.02 -6.69
N ASN A 33 1.62 8.32 -6.22
CA ASN A 33 2.60 8.87 -5.27
C ASN A 33 3.39 10.05 -5.87
N ASP A 34 3.83 9.94 -7.12
CA ASP A 34 4.61 10.96 -7.81
C ASP A 34 3.81 12.27 -7.95
N LEU A 35 2.54 12.19 -8.36
CA LEU A 35 1.69 13.38 -8.51
C LEU A 35 1.33 14.01 -7.16
N LEU A 36 0.98 13.22 -6.15
CA LEU A 36 0.72 13.73 -4.81
C LEU A 36 1.94 14.45 -4.24
N ARG A 37 3.15 13.93 -4.50
CA ARG A 37 4.41 14.55 -4.08
C ARG A 37 4.70 15.84 -4.84
N ARG A 38 4.60 15.84 -6.16
CA ARG A 38 4.83 17.02 -6.99
C ARG A 38 3.89 18.16 -6.67
N ASP A 39 2.67 17.84 -6.26
CA ASP A 39 1.66 18.81 -5.84
C ASP A 39 1.81 19.28 -4.39
N GLY A 40 2.79 18.76 -3.65
CA GLY A 40 3.00 19.08 -2.25
C GLY A 40 1.94 18.49 -1.30
N ALA A 41 1.04 17.63 -1.78
CA ALA A 41 0.05 16.95 -0.95
C ALA A 41 0.69 15.82 -0.11
N LEU A 42 1.81 15.28 -0.55
CA LEU A 42 2.57 14.25 0.16
C LEU A 42 4.00 14.77 0.39
N PRO A 43 4.37 15.16 1.63
CA PRO A 43 5.73 15.62 1.91
C PRO A 43 6.74 14.48 1.87
N ALA A 44 8.00 14.78 1.49
CA ALA A 44 9.10 13.84 1.61
C ALA A 44 9.41 13.58 3.10
N PRO A 45 9.83 12.37 3.49
CA PRO A 45 10.12 11.19 2.67
C PRO A 45 8.94 10.21 2.53
N TYR A 46 7.73 10.61 2.90
CA TYR A 46 6.59 9.71 2.97
C TYR A 46 6.18 9.15 1.60
N ILE A 47 5.75 7.91 1.61
CA ILE A 47 5.15 7.19 0.47
C ILE A 47 3.85 6.57 0.97
N VAL A 48 2.77 6.75 0.23
CA VAL A 48 1.49 6.10 0.53
C VAL A 48 1.54 4.67 0.01
N PRO A 49 1.45 3.64 0.87
CA PRO A 49 1.49 2.24 0.45
C PRO A 49 0.13 1.79 -0.10
N ILE A 50 -0.38 2.51 -1.11
CA ILE A 50 -1.73 2.34 -1.68
C ILE A 50 -1.97 0.90 -2.18
N SER A 51 -0.92 0.18 -2.57
CA SER A 51 -1.02 -1.23 -2.99
C SER A 51 -1.59 -2.13 -1.91
N ALA A 52 -1.32 -1.85 -0.64
CA ALA A 52 -1.81 -2.63 0.49
C ALA A 52 -3.35 -2.61 0.57
N ILE A 53 -3.95 -1.49 0.18
CA ILE A 53 -5.41 -1.32 0.17
C ILE A 53 -6.01 -1.78 -1.15
N LEU A 54 -5.45 -1.39 -2.30
CA LEU A 54 -6.01 -1.73 -3.61
C LEU A 54 -6.06 -3.24 -3.89
N GLN A 55 -5.20 -4.03 -3.23
CA GLN A 55 -5.19 -5.49 -3.36
C GLN A 55 -6.15 -6.20 -2.41
N LYS A 56 -6.82 -5.49 -1.49
CA LYS A 56 -7.80 -6.10 -0.58
C LYS A 56 -9.08 -6.45 -1.36
N PRO A 57 -9.53 -7.73 -1.36
CA PRO A 57 -10.72 -8.15 -2.10
C PRO A 57 -12.00 -7.52 -1.53
N ASP A 58 -11.99 -7.20 -0.23
CA ASP A 58 -13.13 -6.64 0.50
C ASP A 58 -13.15 -5.12 0.55
N LEU A 59 -12.37 -4.44 -0.31
CA LEU A 59 -12.37 -2.99 -0.39
C LEU A 59 -13.79 -2.48 -0.69
N ARG A 60 -14.34 -1.68 0.21
CA ARG A 60 -15.70 -1.15 0.12
C ARG A 60 -15.64 0.39 -0.01
N PRO A 61 -16.58 1.00 -0.72
CA PRO A 61 -17.76 0.41 -1.37
C PRO A 61 -17.50 -0.24 -2.73
N LEU A 62 -16.28 -0.10 -3.29
CA LEU A 62 -15.93 -0.55 -4.63
C LEU A 62 -14.55 -1.21 -4.60
N SER A 63 -14.40 -2.37 -5.20
CA SER A 63 -13.09 -3.01 -5.41
C SER A 63 -12.32 -2.30 -6.52
N TYR A 64 -11.00 -2.58 -6.61
CA TYR A 64 -10.17 -2.05 -7.70
C TYR A 64 -10.68 -2.48 -9.08
N ASP A 65 -11.04 -3.76 -9.24
CA ASP A 65 -11.62 -4.26 -10.49
C ASP A 65 -12.96 -3.57 -10.79
N GLY A 66 -13.80 -3.38 -9.77
CA GLY A 66 -15.04 -2.62 -9.89
C GLY A 66 -14.81 -1.19 -10.35
N ALA A 67 -13.73 -0.55 -9.89
CA ALA A 67 -13.34 0.78 -10.35
C ALA A 67 -12.94 0.77 -11.84
N LEU A 68 -12.19 -0.23 -12.29
CA LEU A 68 -11.86 -0.40 -13.72
C LEU A 68 -13.10 -0.66 -14.57
N GLU A 69 -14.08 -1.40 -14.08
CA GLU A 69 -15.33 -1.68 -14.77
C GLU A 69 -16.25 -0.47 -14.92
N LEU A 70 -16.04 0.62 -14.16
CA LEU A 70 -16.87 1.83 -14.26
C LEU A 70 -16.90 2.41 -15.67
N PHE A 71 -15.80 2.35 -16.38
CA PHE A 71 -15.69 2.79 -17.77
C PHE A 71 -15.96 1.65 -18.75
N SER A 72 -15.31 0.50 -18.59
CA SER A 72 -15.35 -0.58 -19.57
C SER A 72 -16.73 -1.26 -19.65
N ARG A 73 -17.39 -1.50 -18.52
CA ARG A 73 -18.68 -2.22 -18.52
C ARG A 73 -19.82 -1.48 -19.25
N PRO A 74 -20.07 -0.16 -19.07
CA PRO A 74 -21.03 0.58 -19.86
C PRO A 74 -20.72 0.57 -21.35
N LEU A 75 -19.45 0.76 -21.72
CA LEU A 75 -18.98 0.73 -23.10
C LEU A 75 -19.27 -0.62 -23.76
N MET A 76 -18.86 -1.71 -23.12
CA MET A 76 -19.07 -3.07 -23.66
C MET A 76 -20.56 -3.43 -23.73
N ARG A 77 -21.41 -2.89 -22.83
CA ARG A 77 -22.87 -3.07 -22.90
C ARG A 77 -23.48 -2.33 -24.08
N GLN A 78 -23.04 -1.11 -24.36
CA GLN A 78 -23.51 -0.30 -25.48
C GLN A 78 -23.26 -0.99 -26.82
N TYR A 79 -22.10 -1.64 -26.93
CA TYR A 79 -21.69 -2.34 -28.15
C TYR A 79 -21.91 -3.86 -28.09
N ARG A 80 -22.90 -4.30 -27.30
CA ARG A 80 -23.22 -5.74 -27.21
C ARG A 80 -23.50 -6.32 -28.61
N GLY A 81 -22.84 -7.43 -28.94
CA GLY A 81 -22.92 -8.09 -30.25
C GLY A 81 -21.93 -7.60 -31.31
N ASN A 82 -21.15 -6.53 -31.01
CA ASN A 82 -20.07 -6.05 -31.87
C ASN A 82 -18.68 -6.41 -31.32
N TRP A 83 -18.62 -7.19 -30.27
CA TRP A 83 -17.37 -7.70 -29.73
C TRP A 83 -17.50 -9.18 -29.34
N SER A 84 -16.38 -9.89 -29.40
CA SER A 84 -16.28 -11.27 -28.94
C SER A 84 -14.85 -11.59 -28.54
N PHE A 85 -14.68 -12.63 -27.73
CA PHE A 85 -13.38 -13.23 -27.52
C PHE A 85 -13.18 -14.35 -28.55
N GLY A 86 -12.03 -14.38 -29.17
CA GLY A 86 -11.66 -15.35 -30.20
C GLY A 86 -10.23 -15.84 -30.04
N PRO A 87 -9.66 -16.46 -31.06
CA PRO A 87 -8.25 -16.83 -31.10
C PRO A 87 -7.36 -15.59 -30.91
N GLU A 88 -6.22 -15.80 -30.24
CA GLU A 88 -5.21 -14.76 -30.10
C GLU A 88 -4.69 -14.31 -31.47
N GLN A 89 -4.57 -12.99 -31.64
CA GLN A 89 -4.00 -12.35 -32.80
C GLN A 89 -2.86 -11.42 -32.36
N LEU A 90 -1.86 -11.28 -33.21
CA LEU A 90 -0.77 -10.34 -33.03
C LEU A 90 -1.15 -9.00 -33.66
N GLY A 91 -1.16 -7.93 -32.85
CA GLY A 91 -1.38 -6.58 -33.35
C GLY A 91 -0.15 -6.01 -34.07
N ASP A 92 -0.36 -4.92 -34.81
CA ASP A 92 0.72 -4.20 -35.52
C ASP A 92 1.76 -3.61 -34.53
N ASP A 93 1.37 -3.43 -33.28
CA ASP A 93 2.22 -2.99 -32.17
C ASP A 93 3.00 -4.12 -31.49
N GLY A 94 2.85 -5.36 -31.97
CA GLY A 94 3.48 -6.56 -31.42
C GLY A 94 2.80 -7.11 -30.16
N VAL A 95 1.65 -6.57 -29.74
CA VAL A 95 0.87 -7.05 -28.60
C VAL A 95 -0.14 -8.09 -29.05
N THR A 96 -0.19 -9.22 -28.35
CA THR A 96 -1.18 -10.26 -28.58
C THR A 96 -2.50 -9.90 -27.90
N TYR A 97 -3.60 -10.01 -28.63
CA TYR A 97 -4.95 -9.76 -28.14
C TYR A 97 -5.92 -10.85 -28.59
N ASN A 98 -7.01 -11.04 -27.86
CA ASN A 98 -8.08 -11.98 -28.16
C ASN A 98 -9.48 -11.34 -28.13
N LEU A 99 -9.56 -10.04 -27.83
CA LEU A 99 -10.80 -9.28 -27.93
C LEU A 99 -10.93 -8.73 -29.35
N HIS A 100 -11.96 -9.16 -30.06
CA HIS A 100 -12.34 -8.64 -31.36
C HIS A 100 -13.48 -7.65 -31.19
N PHE A 101 -13.29 -6.41 -31.61
CA PHE A 101 -14.26 -5.33 -31.49
C PHE A 101 -14.33 -4.51 -32.77
N ASP A 102 -15.41 -4.70 -33.54
CA ASP A 102 -15.54 -4.17 -34.89
C ASP A 102 -15.94 -2.68 -34.90
N ARG A 103 -16.46 -2.15 -33.80
CA ARG A 103 -17.00 -0.78 -33.72
C ARG A 103 -16.10 0.19 -32.96
N TYR A 104 -14.78 -0.05 -32.95
CA TYR A 104 -13.84 0.77 -32.22
C TYR A 104 -13.84 2.26 -32.66
N GLN A 105 -14.08 2.54 -33.96
CA GLN A 105 -14.17 3.90 -34.47
C GLN A 105 -15.37 4.66 -33.86
N ASP A 106 -16.52 4.01 -33.72
CA ASP A 106 -17.69 4.61 -33.12
C ASP A 106 -17.53 4.87 -31.61
N ALA A 107 -16.69 4.06 -30.96
CA ALA A 107 -16.40 4.17 -29.53
C ALA A 107 -15.36 5.25 -29.19
N LEU A 108 -14.68 5.86 -30.18
CA LEU A 108 -13.62 6.85 -29.94
C LEU A 108 -14.08 8.05 -29.08
N HIS A 109 -15.33 8.47 -29.20
CA HIS A 109 -15.85 9.59 -28.41
C HIS A 109 -15.86 9.27 -26.90
N ALA A 110 -16.21 8.03 -26.52
CA ALA A 110 -16.20 7.60 -25.12
C ALA A 110 -14.77 7.57 -24.54
N TRP A 111 -13.79 7.21 -25.37
CA TRP A 111 -12.37 7.24 -25.00
C TRP A 111 -11.79 8.65 -24.87
N ARG A 112 -12.26 9.58 -25.70
CA ARG A 112 -11.78 10.96 -25.67
C ARG A 112 -12.30 11.74 -24.44
N TYR A 113 -13.47 11.38 -23.97
CA TYR A 113 -14.18 12.13 -22.92
C TYR A 113 -14.72 11.21 -21.81
N PRO A 114 -13.86 10.36 -21.20
CA PRO A 114 -14.31 9.46 -20.15
C PRO A 114 -14.73 10.25 -18.90
N ASP A 115 -15.85 9.91 -18.30
CA ASP A 115 -16.20 10.39 -16.98
C ASP A 115 -15.45 9.60 -15.91
N LEU A 116 -14.42 10.20 -15.32
CA LEU A 116 -13.60 9.62 -14.27
C LEU A 116 -13.98 10.13 -12.86
N THR A 117 -15.12 10.77 -12.67
CA THR A 117 -15.55 11.31 -11.37
C THR A 117 -15.57 10.24 -10.30
N ARG A 118 -16.14 9.07 -10.59
CA ARG A 118 -16.18 7.94 -9.64
C ARG A 118 -14.81 7.34 -9.34
N HIS A 119 -13.87 7.43 -10.26
CA HIS A 119 -12.48 7.01 -10.06
C HIS A 119 -11.75 7.95 -9.08
N VAL A 120 -12.06 9.25 -9.15
CA VAL A 120 -11.53 10.24 -8.19
C VAL A 120 -12.05 9.94 -6.79
N THR A 121 -13.35 9.66 -6.64
CA THR A 121 -13.94 9.27 -5.35
C THR A 121 -13.30 7.97 -4.83
N PHE A 122 -13.20 6.96 -5.69
CA PHE A 122 -12.56 5.69 -5.33
C PHE A 122 -11.12 5.88 -4.84
N LEU A 123 -10.32 6.69 -5.55
CA LEU A 123 -8.95 6.94 -5.13
C LEU A 123 -8.89 7.73 -3.81
N ALA A 124 -9.77 8.69 -3.60
CA ALA A 124 -9.85 9.43 -2.33
C ALA A 124 -10.14 8.47 -1.16
N ASP A 125 -11.16 7.63 -1.30
CA ASP A 125 -11.52 6.62 -0.28
C ASP A 125 -10.38 5.64 -0.02
N ALA A 126 -9.69 5.18 -1.08
CA ALA A 126 -8.56 4.28 -0.95
C ALA A 126 -7.35 4.95 -0.26
N LEU A 127 -7.10 6.24 -0.52
CA LEU A 127 -6.06 7.01 0.16
C LEU A 127 -6.38 7.19 1.64
N ASP A 128 -7.62 7.55 1.99
CA ASP A 128 -8.06 7.71 3.37
C ASP A 128 -7.91 6.39 4.14
N LEU A 129 -8.35 5.27 3.57
CA LEU A 129 -8.17 3.95 4.17
C LEU A 129 -6.69 3.57 4.33
N THR A 130 -5.85 3.92 3.35
CA THR A 130 -4.40 3.65 3.43
C THR A 130 -3.76 4.42 4.57
N ILE A 131 -4.12 5.70 4.73
CA ILE A 131 -3.62 6.55 5.82
C ILE A 131 -4.07 5.98 7.17
N GLU A 132 -5.34 5.59 7.29
CA GLU A 132 -5.90 5.11 8.55
C GLU A 132 -5.39 3.74 8.96
N GLN A 133 -5.36 2.79 8.03
CA GLN A 133 -5.06 1.39 8.35
C GLN A 133 -3.57 1.07 8.32
N GLU A 134 -2.82 1.66 7.39
CA GLU A 134 -1.41 1.32 7.18
C GLU A 134 -0.47 2.39 7.76
N MET A 135 -0.67 3.66 7.43
CA MET A 135 0.28 4.69 7.82
C MET A 135 0.18 5.08 9.30
N ARG A 136 -1.01 5.13 9.89
CA ARG A 136 -1.17 5.45 11.32
C ARG A 136 -0.56 4.35 12.19
N ALA A 137 -0.79 3.10 11.86
CA ALA A 137 -0.22 1.97 12.59
C ALA A 137 1.31 1.99 12.52
N GLU A 138 1.87 2.23 11.33
CA GLU A 138 3.31 2.34 11.13
C GLU A 138 3.90 3.56 11.86
N ALA A 139 3.25 4.73 11.79
CA ALA A 139 3.69 5.93 12.51
C ALA A 139 3.70 5.70 14.02
N GLN A 140 2.66 5.09 14.58
CA GLN A 140 2.60 4.73 16.00
C GLN A 140 3.69 3.72 16.37
N TYR A 141 3.92 2.74 15.52
CA TYR A 141 5.00 1.78 15.71
C TYR A 141 6.37 2.47 15.76
N LEU A 142 6.67 3.34 14.79
CA LEU A 142 7.93 4.07 14.72
C LEU A 142 8.15 5.00 15.91
N GLN A 143 7.09 5.68 16.37
CA GLN A 143 7.14 6.51 17.58
C GLN A 143 7.48 5.69 18.81
N ARG A 144 6.75 4.59 19.05
CA ARG A 144 7.00 3.69 20.18
C ARG A 144 8.39 3.06 20.12
N HIS A 145 8.83 2.67 18.92
CA HIS A 145 10.16 2.11 18.71
C HIS A 145 11.26 3.13 19.00
N GLY A 146 11.09 4.38 18.57
CA GLY A 146 12.00 5.47 18.89
C GLY A 146 12.07 5.77 20.38
N ALA A 147 10.92 5.79 21.07
CA ALA A 147 10.84 6.00 22.52
C ALA A 147 11.50 4.84 23.30
N ALA A 148 11.22 3.60 22.92
CA ALA A 148 11.88 2.42 23.50
C ALA A 148 13.41 2.47 23.33
N ARG A 149 13.89 2.84 22.14
CA ARG A 149 15.33 3.00 21.87
C ARG A 149 15.94 4.09 22.76
N ALA A 150 15.28 5.24 22.91
CA ALA A 150 15.75 6.33 23.75
C ALA A 150 15.89 5.90 25.22
N ARG A 151 14.90 5.14 25.74
CA ARG A 151 14.95 4.59 27.11
C ARG A 151 16.08 3.56 27.26
N LEU A 152 16.26 2.68 26.27
CA LEU A 152 17.34 1.68 26.30
C LEU A 152 18.72 2.30 26.30
N LYS A 153 18.93 3.45 25.66
CA LYS A 153 20.21 4.18 25.72
C LYS A 153 20.58 4.65 27.13
N GLY A 154 19.61 4.80 28.02
CA GLY A 154 19.84 5.08 29.43
C GLY A 154 20.19 3.85 30.28
N ILE A 155 20.02 2.65 29.76
CA ILE A 155 20.20 1.38 30.48
C ILE A 155 21.39 0.59 29.89
N VAL A 156 21.53 0.60 28.55
CA VAL A 156 22.50 -0.22 27.80
C VAL A 156 23.29 0.67 26.86
N GLU A 157 24.60 0.61 26.95
CA GLU A 157 25.49 1.19 25.94
C GLU A 157 25.59 0.28 24.72
N GLY A 158 25.35 0.83 23.54
CA GLY A 158 25.44 0.08 22.29
C GLY A 158 25.00 0.88 21.07
N PRO A 159 25.39 0.45 19.85
CA PRO A 159 24.95 1.08 18.62
C PRO A 159 23.46 0.85 18.39
N ASP A 160 22.80 1.81 17.73
CA ASP A 160 21.35 1.75 17.44
C ASP A 160 20.89 0.40 16.84
N PRO A 161 21.59 -0.21 15.88
CA PRO A 161 21.17 -1.51 15.34
C PRO A 161 21.16 -2.66 16.35
N ALA A 162 21.98 -2.57 17.40
CA ALA A 162 21.96 -3.57 18.48
C ALA A 162 20.73 -3.37 19.38
N LEU A 163 20.42 -2.12 19.73
CA LEU A 163 19.22 -1.79 20.50
C LEU A 163 17.95 -2.17 19.75
N ASP A 164 17.89 -1.94 18.44
CA ASP A 164 16.76 -2.33 17.59
C ASP A 164 16.53 -3.84 17.57
N ARG A 165 17.61 -4.64 17.56
CA ARG A 165 17.51 -6.10 17.66
C ARG A 165 16.96 -6.54 19.03
N ILE A 166 17.40 -5.90 20.12
CA ILE A 166 16.88 -6.17 21.46
C ILE A 166 15.39 -5.87 21.53
N ILE A 167 14.95 -4.68 21.05
CA ILE A 167 13.53 -4.29 21.03
C ILE A 167 12.71 -5.32 20.25
N ARG A 168 13.17 -5.71 19.07
CA ARG A 168 12.50 -6.73 18.24
C ARG A 168 12.41 -8.07 18.97
N SER A 169 13.50 -8.55 19.53
CA SER A 169 13.57 -9.83 20.24
C SER A 169 12.59 -9.88 21.43
N VAL A 170 12.55 -8.83 22.24
CA VAL A 170 11.66 -8.74 23.41
C VAL A 170 10.19 -8.68 22.97
N ARG A 171 9.88 -7.96 21.88
CA ARG A 171 8.52 -7.89 21.33
C ARG A 171 8.07 -9.24 20.80
N GLU A 172 8.86 -9.90 19.97
CA GLU A 172 8.55 -11.21 19.39
C GLU A 172 8.35 -12.29 20.46
N SER A 173 9.06 -12.18 21.59
CA SER A 173 8.93 -13.08 22.76
C SER A 173 7.84 -12.64 23.75
N ARG A 174 7.05 -11.59 23.43
CA ARG A 174 6.02 -11.01 24.32
C ARG A 174 6.55 -10.70 25.73
N GLY A 175 7.81 -10.22 25.81
CA GLY A 175 8.46 -9.91 27.08
C GLY A 175 8.88 -11.10 27.91
N THR A 176 8.81 -12.30 27.37
CA THR A 176 9.32 -13.50 28.03
C THR A 176 10.84 -13.53 27.90
N ILE A 177 11.55 -13.23 28.96
CA ILE A 177 13.02 -13.10 29.02
C ILE A 177 13.72 -14.43 28.66
N ILE A 178 13.04 -15.55 28.83
CA ILE A 178 13.65 -16.87 29.00
C ILE A 178 14.19 -17.51 27.70
N GLY A 179 13.75 -17.07 26.52
CA GLY A 179 14.11 -17.74 25.26
C GLY A 179 15.22 -17.09 24.46
N LYS A 180 15.16 -15.76 24.27
CA LYS A 180 16.02 -15.04 23.31
C LYS A 180 17.03 -14.07 23.92
N LEU A 181 16.89 -13.67 25.21
CA LEU A 181 17.93 -12.92 25.90
C LEU A 181 19.18 -13.77 26.22
N ARG A 182 19.07 -15.10 26.11
CA ARG A 182 20.27 -15.96 26.08
C ARG A 182 21.24 -15.63 24.93
N GLU A 183 20.76 -14.97 23.88
CA GLU A 183 21.58 -14.41 22.80
C GLU A 183 22.36 -13.16 23.24
N TYR A 184 22.01 -12.58 24.40
CA TYR A 184 22.65 -11.39 24.97
C TYR A 184 23.16 -11.63 26.40
N PRO A 185 24.17 -12.50 26.59
CA PRO A 185 24.68 -12.89 27.92
C PRO A 185 25.20 -11.69 28.73
N THR A 186 25.53 -10.58 28.07
CA THR A 186 25.97 -9.34 28.71
C THR A 186 24.86 -8.68 29.51
N LEU A 187 23.59 -8.79 29.09
CA LEU A 187 22.44 -8.21 29.79
C LEU A 187 22.09 -8.99 31.08
N GLU A 188 22.23 -10.33 31.02
CA GLU A 188 22.05 -11.18 32.20
C GLU A 188 23.16 -10.96 33.23
N ARG A 189 24.42 -10.91 32.80
CA ARG A 189 25.58 -10.68 33.68
C ARG A 189 25.53 -9.32 34.35
N ALA A 190 24.98 -8.29 33.70
CA ALA A 190 24.84 -6.96 34.25
C ALA A 190 23.61 -6.82 35.16
N GLY A 191 22.72 -7.81 35.23
CA GLY A 191 21.50 -7.77 36.02
C GLY A 191 20.44 -6.76 35.53
N ILE A 192 20.57 -6.30 34.26
CA ILE A 192 19.72 -5.24 33.68
C ILE A 192 18.63 -5.79 32.75
N ALA A 193 18.54 -7.09 32.59
CA ALA A 193 17.60 -7.73 31.69
C ALA A 193 16.13 -7.37 31.98
N GLU A 194 15.75 -7.32 33.26
CA GLU A 194 14.39 -6.93 33.69
C GLU A 194 14.09 -5.47 33.40
N ASP A 195 15.06 -4.58 33.60
CA ASP A 195 14.93 -3.16 33.30
C ASP A 195 14.75 -2.92 31.79
N VAL A 196 15.47 -3.63 30.95
CA VAL A 196 15.34 -3.61 29.50
C VAL A 196 13.94 -4.04 29.07
N VAL A 197 13.44 -5.17 29.61
CA VAL A 197 12.09 -5.65 29.28
C VAL A 197 11.02 -4.68 29.75
N ARG A 198 11.16 -4.14 30.95
CA ARG A 198 10.22 -3.14 31.51
C ARG A 198 10.17 -1.89 30.64
N ALA A 199 11.32 -1.34 30.24
CA ALA A 199 11.40 -0.15 29.39
C ALA A 199 10.74 -0.38 28.00
N ILE A 200 10.87 -1.57 27.43
CA ILE A 200 10.22 -1.90 26.16
C ILE A 200 8.72 -2.11 26.36
N ARG A 201 8.29 -2.77 27.44
CA ARG A 201 6.88 -3.00 27.75
C ARG A 201 6.09 -1.72 27.96
N GLU A 202 6.69 -0.70 28.54
CA GLU A 202 6.05 0.61 28.73
C GLU A 202 5.67 1.27 27.39
N GLU A 203 6.47 1.08 26.35
CA GLU A 203 6.20 1.61 25.01
C GLU A 203 5.35 0.68 24.14
N PHE A 204 5.44 -0.63 24.37
CA PHE A 204 4.69 -1.66 23.66
C PHE A 204 3.90 -2.51 24.66
N PRO A 205 2.77 -2.01 25.18
CA PRO A 205 1.94 -2.80 26.08
C PRO A 205 1.32 -3.97 25.31
N TRP A 206 1.73 -5.19 25.66
CA TRP A 206 1.02 -6.40 25.26
C TRP A 206 0.07 -6.79 26.39
N THR A 207 -1.20 -6.93 26.06
CA THR A 207 -2.22 -7.42 26.98
C THR A 207 -2.21 -8.94 27.02
N ALA A 208 -2.53 -9.51 28.18
CA ALA A 208 -2.59 -10.96 28.42
C ALA A 208 -3.70 -11.70 27.62
N ILE A 209 -4.41 -10.99 26.73
CA ILE A 209 -5.56 -11.50 25.96
C ILE A 209 -5.14 -12.30 24.70
N ASP A 210 -3.85 -12.33 24.37
CA ASP A 210 -3.32 -13.07 23.21
C ASP A 210 -2.87 -14.52 23.55
N GLU A 211 -3.35 -15.09 24.66
CA GLU A 211 -3.18 -16.50 24.98
C GLU A 211 -4.38 -17.28 24.44
N GLY A 212 -4.38 -17.54 23.13
CA GLY A 212 -5.39 -18.33 22.43
C GLY A 212 -4.74 -19.06 21.25
#